data_cb84efadb72d912627840b897fffce45
#
_entry.id   cb84efadb72d912627840b897fffce45
#
_cell.length_a   1.000
_cell.length_b   1.000
_cell.length_c   1.000
_cell.angle_alpha   90.00
_cell.angle_beta   90.00
_cell.angle_gamma   90.00
#
_symmetry.space_group_name_H-M   'P 1'
#
loop_
_entity.id
_entity.type
_entity.pdbx_description
1 polymer ?
#
loop_
_entity_poly.entity_id
_entity_poly.type
_entity_poly.pdbx_seq_one_letter_code
_entity_poly.pdbx_strand_id
1 'polypeptide(L)'
;EGFQPASWVTDMLASGNTSFYSIKDGATHFYSITNKKVEKVPGQDAFIILNNIRESKKIWNNSDSIITDLGDGIINLEFTSKMNSIGAGVLQGINKAIDIAEKDYNGLVIGNQGANFSVGANLGMIFMMAVEQEYDELNMAIKMFQDTMMRCRYSAIPVIAAPHGMTLGGGCELTMHA
;
A
#
# COMPACT_ATOMS: atom_id res chain seq x y z
N GLU A 1 -35.18 11.47 -13.36
CA GLU A 1 -35.57 12.89 -13.45
C GLU A 1 -35.28 13.55 -14.80
N GLY A 2 -35.34 12.83 -15.91
CA GLY A 2 -35.41 13.39 -17.24
C GLY A 2 -34.11 13.87 -17.90
N PHE A 3 -32.97 13.78 -17.22
CA PHE A 3 -31.68 14.12 -17.82
C PHE A 3 -31.18 12.97 -18.70
N GLN A 4 -30.82 13.27 -19.93
CA GLN A 4 -30.17 12.32 -20.84
C GLN A 4 -28.65 12.36 -20.60
N PRO A 5 -27.95 11.22 -20.58
CA PRO A 5 -26.49 11.20 -20.55
C PRO A 5 -25.92 11.91 -21.79
N ALA A 6 -24.72 12.49 -21.64
CA ALA A 6 -24.03 13.05 -22.80
C ALA A 6 -23.78 11.96 -23.87
N SER A 7 -23.81 12.32 -25.14
CA SER A 7 -23.70 11.37 -26.25
C SER A 7 -22.44 10.49 -26.19
N TRP A 8 -21.32 11.04 -25.74
CA TRP A 8 -20.09 10.27 -25.60
C TRP A 8 -20.20 9.15 -24.55
N VAL A 9 -21.04 9.32 -23.49
CA VAL A 9 -21.31 8.29 -22.49
C VAL A 9 -22.09 7.13 -23.11
N THR A 10 -23.13 7.44 -23.88
CA THR A 10 -23.91 6.43 -24.59
C THR A 10 -23.07 5.69 -25.64
N ASP A 11 -22.20 6.40 -26.38
CA ASP A 11 -21.23 5.80 -27.30
C ASP A 11 -20.25 4.87 -26.60
N MET A 12 -19.69 5.30 -25.47
CA MET A 12 -18.77 4.49 -24.64
C MET A 12 -19.44 3.19 -24.18
N LEU A 13 -20.65 3.30 -23.62
CA LEU A 13 -21.40 2.13 -23.15
C LEU A 13 -21.78 1.19 -24.31
N ALA A 14 -22.19 1.72 -25.45
CA ALA A 14 -22.53 0.96 -26.64
C ALA A 14 -21.31 0.22 -27.24
N SER A 15 -20.10 0.75 -27.04
CA SER A 15 -18.84 0.09 -27.42
C SER A 15 -18.36 -0.97 -26.40
N GLY A 16 -19.15 -1.28 -25.36
CA GLY A 16 -18.86 -2.30 -24.35
C GLY A 16 -17.98 -1.81 -23.19
N ASN A 17 -17.66 -0.51 -23.13
CA ASN A 17 -16.88 0.06 -22.04
C ASN A 17 -17.81 0.56 -20.94
N THR A 18 -17.78 -0.07 -19.77
CA THR A 18 -18.63 0.27 -18.61
C THR A 18 -18.03 1.32 -17.69
N SER A 19 -16.77 1.72 -17.91
CA SER A 19 -16.05 2.72 -17.12
C SER A 19 -15.18 3.58 -18.01
N PHE A 20 -15.02 4.87 -17.63
CA PHE A 20 -14.15 5.79 -18.35
C PHE A 20 -12.68 5.43 -18.21
N TYR A 21 -12.27 4.95 -17.01
CA TYR A 21 -10.94 4.42 -16.76
C TYR A 21 -10.97 2.90 -16.60
N SER A 22 -9.94 2.25 -17.10
CA SER A 22 -9.71 0.81 -16.94
C SER A 22 -8.22 0.51 -16.72
N ILE A 23 -7.94 -0.63 -16.07
CA ILE A 23 -6.56 -1.13 -15.90
C ILE A 23 -6.41 -2.31 -16.86
N LYS A 24 -5.40 -2.24 -17.72
CA LYS A 24 -5.06 -3.31 -18.65
C LYS A 24 -3.54 -3.39 -18.76
N ASP A 25 -2.99 -4.62 -18.67
CA ASP A 25 -1.55 -4.90 -18.78
C ASP A 25 -0.69 -4.04 -17.81
N GLY A 26 -1.19 -3.81 -16.58
CA GLY A 26 -0.50 -3.01 -15.57
C GLY A 26 -0.49 -1.49 -15.83
N ALA A 27 -1.27 -1.00 -16.80
CA ALA A 27 -1.36 0.41 -17.12
C ALA A 27 -2.80 0.94 -17.02
N THR A 28 -2.96 2.19 -16.62
CA THR A 28 -4.26 2.87 -16.65
C THR A 28 -4.57 3.31 -18.07
N HIS A 29 -5.78 3.02 -18.53
CA HIS A 29 -6.34 3.42 -19.80
C HIS A 29 -7.56 4.30 -19.57
N PHE A 30 -7.89 5.15 -20.54
CA PHE A 30 -9.09 5.99 -20.55
C PHE A 30 -9.84 5.85 -21.87
N TYR A 31 -11.15 6.08 -21.85
CA TYR A 31 -11.92 6.16 -23.07
C TYR A 31 -11.70 7.53 -23.75
N SER A 32 -11.04 7.53 -24.90
CA SER A 32 -10.82 8.74 -25.70
C SER A 32 -12.13 9.13 -26.40
N ILE A 33 -12.73 10.23 -25.96
CA ILE A 33 -13.97 10.77 -26.55
C ILE A 33 -13.77 11.14 -28.03
N THR A 34 -12.59 11.68 -28.35
CA THR A 34 -12.23 12.08 -29.71
C THR A 34 -12.05 10.88 -30.63
N ASN A 35 -11.33 9.87 -30.18
CA ASN A 35 -10.97 8.70 -30.99
C ASN A 35 -11.99 7.55 -30.84
N LYS A 36 -12.96 7.68 -29.93
CA LYS A 36 -13.97 6.65 -29.58
C LYS A 36 -13.40 5.26 -29.29
N LYS A 37 -12.25 5.22 -28.62
CA LYS A 37 -11.56 3.98 -28.25
C LYS A 37 -10.82 4.13 -26.92
N VAL A 38 -10.45 2.99 -26.31
CA VAL A 38 -9.65 2.95 -25.09
C VAL A 38 -8.17 3.20 -25.45
N GLU A 39 -7.54 4.16 -24.79
CA GLU A 39 -6.15 4.56 -25.00
C GLU A 39 -5.41 4.58 -23.67
N LYS A 40 -4.09 4.26 -23.69
CA LYS A 40 -3.24 4.32 -22.51
C LYS A 40 -3.06 5.78 -22.06
N VAL A 41 -3.18 6.03 -20.75
CA VAL A 41 -2.87 7.35 -20.18
C VAL A 41 -1.39 7.66 -20.41
N PRO A 42 -1.04 8.81 -21.02
CA PRO A 42 0.37 9.15 -21.29
C PRO A 42 1.20 9.34 -20.01
N GLY A 43 2.49 9.08 -20.10
CA GLY A 43 3.47 9.40 -19.03
C GLY A 43 3.55 8.41 -17.87
N GLN A 44 2.80 7.31 -17.90
CA GLN A 44 2.84 6.32 -16.82
C GLN A 44 4.10 5.45 -16.81
N ASP A 45 4.86 5.42 -17.91
CA ASP A 45 6.03 4.53 -18.03
C ASP A 45 7.22 4.97 -17.18
N ALA A 46 7.15 6.18 -16.61
CA ALA A 46 8.21 6.75 -15.79
C ALA A 46 8.15 6.36 -14.30
N PHE A 47 7.06 5.72 -13.84
CA PHE A 47 6.87 5.37 -12.42
C PHE A 47 5.91 4.20 -12.25
N ILE A 48 6.03 3.51 -11.12
CA ILE A 48 5.18 2.39 -10.75
C ILE A 48 3.88 2.91 -10.13
N ILE A 49 2.73 2.48 -10.65
CA ILE A 49 1.43 2.74 -10.07
C ILE A 49 0.98 1.45 -9.36
N LEU A 50 1.07 1.42 -8.02
CA LEU A 50 0.76 0.22 -7.23
C LEU A 50 -0.65 -0.31 -7.50
N ASN A 51 -1.63 0.58 -7.63
CA ASN A 51 -3.00 0.19 -7.91
C ASN A 51 -3.15 -0.61 -9.22
N ASN A 52 -2.30 -0.34 -10.21
CA ASN A 52 -2.36 -1.03 -11.51
C ASN A 52 -1.80 -2.44 -11.47
N ILE A 53 -0.87 -2.72 -10.56
CA ILE A 53 -0.17 -4.01 -10.47
C ILE A 53 -0.62 -4.85 -9.27
N ARG A 54 -1.31 -4.24 -8.30
CA ARG A 54 -1.69 -4.89 -7.03
C ARG A 54 -2.35 -6.24 -7.23
N GLU A 55 -3.34 -6.37 -8.12
CA GLU A 55 -4.06 -7.63 -8.31
C GLU A 55 -3.26 -8.66 -9.11
N SER A 56 -2.48 -8.24 -10.08
CA SER A 56 -1.73 -9.14 -10.97
C SER A 56 -0.40 -9.62 -10.38
N LYS A 57 0.18 -8.84 -9.46
CA LYS A 57 1.50 -9.10 -8.88
C LYS A 57 1.49 -9.24 -7.35
N LYS A 58 0.33 -9.46 -6.77
CA LYS A 58 0.18 -9.70 -5.33
C LYS A 58 0.83 -11.01 -4.92
N ILE A 59 1.71 -10.94 -3.92
CA ILE A 59 2.39 -12.10 -3.33
C ILE A 59 1.66 -12.58 -2.08
N TRP A 60 1.25 -11.64 -1.22
CA TRP A 60 0.61 -11.91 0.06
C TRP A 60 -0.20 -10.71 0.53
N ASN A 61 -1.20 -10.93 1.36
CA ASN A 61 -1.92 -9.87 2.07
C ASN A 61 -2.57 -10.37 3.36
N ASN A 62 -2.87 -9.42 4.24
CA ASN A 62 -3.84 -9.57 5.34
C ASN A 62 -4.84 -8.41 5.28
N SER A 63 -5.56 -8.13 6.39
CA SER A 63 -6.53 -7.01 6.47
C SER A 63 -5.88 -5.63 6.34
N ASP A 64 -4.60 -5.48 6.71
CA ASP A 64 -3.95 -4.18 6.96
C ASP A 64 -2.75 -3.93 6.07
N SER A 65 -2.36 -4.90 5.24
CA SER A 65 -1.19 -4.77 4.38
C SER A 65 -1.22 -5.71 3.18
N ILE A 66 -0.53 -5.30 2.10
CA ILE A 66 -0.38 -6.06 0.86
C ILE A 66 1.09 -6.07 0.47
N ILE A 67 1.60 -7.23 0.05
CA ILE A 67 2.93 -7.39 -0.54
C ILE A 67 2.78 -7.62 -2.03
N THR A 68 3.48 -6.82 -2.84
CA THR A 68 3.41 -6.83 -4.29
C THR A 68 4.82 -6.93 -4.88
N ASP A 69 5.00 -7.74 -5.92
CA ASP A 69 6.24 -7.80 -6.70
C ASP A 69 6.34 -6.56 -7.61
N LEU A 70 7.39 -5.74 -7.44
CA LEU A 70 7.66 -4.59 -8.32
C LEU A 70 8.44 -4.97 -9.58
N GLY A 71 9.01 -6.16 -9.64
CA GLY A 71 9.99 -6.58 -10.62
C GLY A 71 11.43 -6.34 -10.14
N ASP A 72 12.39 -6.74 -10.95
CA ASP A 72 13.84 -6.60 -10.71
C ASP A 72 14.32 -7.16 -9.37
N GLY A 73 13.58 -8.13 -8.81
CA GLY A 73 13.88 -8.72 -7.51
C GLY A 73 13.52 -7.85 -6.31
N ILE A 74 12.66 -6.86 -6.46
CA ILE A 74 12.20 -5.96 -5.39
C ILE A 74 10.72 -6.19 -5.12
N ILE A 75 10.36 -6.29 -3.84
CA ILE A 75 8.96 -6.31 -3.40
C ILE A 75 8.58 -5.02 -2.69
N ASN A 76 7.30 -4.70 -2.71
CA ASN A 76 6.73 -3.57 -1.97
C ASN A 76 5.75 -4.06 -0.92
N LEU A 77 5.86 -3.52 0.29
CA LEU A 77 4.84 -3.62 1.32
C LEU A 77 4.03 -2.32 1.35
N GLU A 78 2.73 -2.43 1.12
CA GLU A 78 1.77 -1.33 1.20
C GLU A 78 0.87 -1.52 2.42
N PHE A 79 0.68 -0.46 3.22
CA PHE A 79 -0.29 -0.44 4.30
C PHE A 79 -1.68 -0.13 3.74
N THR A 80 -2.69 -0.86 4.21
CA THR A 80 -4.10 -0.71 3.81
C THR A 80 -5.02 -0.44 4.99
N SER A 81 -4.45 -0.32 6.20
CA SER A 81 -5.17 0.08 7.41
C SER A 81 -5.69 1.51 7.29
N LYS A 82 -6.71 1.86 8.09
CA LYS A 82 -7.25 3.23 8.11
C LYS A 82 -6.15 4.24 8.44
N MET A 83 -5.97 5.24 7.57
CA MET A 83 -4.91 6.26 7.64
C MET A 83 -3.49 5.67 7.68
N ASN A 84 -3.31 4.45 7.22
CA ASN A 84 -2.05 3.72 7.30
C ASN A 84 -1.49 3.63 8.73
N SER A 85 -2.39 3.48 9.72
CA SER A 85 -2.00 3.30 11.11
C SER A 85 -1.30 1.97 11.32
N ILE A 86 -0.23 1.98 12.13
CA ILE A 86 0.55 0.79 12.41
C ILE A 86 -0.05 0.04 13.61
N GLY A 87 -0.73 -1.05 13.32
CA GLY A 87 -1.25 -2.01 14.27
C GLY A 87 -0.64 -3.40 14.06
N ALA A 88 -1.14 -4.40 14.78
CA ALA A 88 -0.64 -5.77 14.74
C ALA A 88 -0.59 -6.35 13.32
N GLY A 89 -1.60 -6.09 12.47
CA GLY A 89 -1.65 -6.57 11.08
C GLY A 89 -0.57 -5.95 10.20
N VAL A 90 -0.25 -4.66 10.40
CA VAL A 90 0.85 -3.99 9.68
C VAL A 90 2.20 -4.54 10.15
N LEU A 91 2.41 -4.72 11.47
CA LEU A 91 3.65 -5.30 12.01
C LEU A 91 3.86 -6.74 11.50
N GLN A 92 2.80 -7.54 11.45
CA GLN A 92 2.83 -8.86 10.83
C GLN A 92 3.22 -8.77 9.35
N GLY A 93 2.65 -7.81 8.62
CA GLY A 93 2.97 -7.58 7.21
C GLY A 93 4.44 -7.22 6.98
N ILE A 94 5.02 -6.35 7.83
CA ILE A 94 6.44 -5.98 7.76
C ILE A 94 7.33 -7.21 7.97
N ASN A 95 7.10 -7.98 9.04
CA ASN A 95 7.88 -9.19 9.31
C ASN A 95 7.73 -10.20 8.16
N LYS A 96 6.52 -10.41 7.65
CA LYS A 96 6.27 -11.31 6.52
C LYS A 96 6.97 -10.85 5.24
N ALA A 97 6.97 -9.55 4.97
CA ALA A 97 7.66 -9.00 3.80
C ALA A 97 9.18 -9.22 3.89
N ILE A 98 9.77 -9.02 5.06
CA ILE A 98 11.20 -9.27 5.27
C ILE A 98 11.52 -10.76 5.08
N ASP A 99 10.72 -11.68 5.66
CA ASP A 99 10.91 -13.12 5.50
C ASP A 99 10.87 -13.56 4.03
N ILE A 100 9.93 -13.01 3.26
CA ILE A 100 9.82 -13.29 1.82
C ILE A 100 11.02 -12.70 1.07
N ALA A 101 11.38 -11.45 1.38
CA ALA A 101 12.45 -10.76 0.68
C ALA A 101 13.83 -11.43 0.93
N GLU A 102 14.13 -11.80 2.18
CA GLU A 102 15.37 -12.49 2.52
C GLU A 102 15.53 -13.85 1.85
N LYS A 103 14.41 -14.49 1.53
CA LYS A 103 14.42 -15.81 0.90
C LYS A 103 14.52 -15.74 -0.63
N ASP A 104 13.74 -14.88 -1.25
CA ASP A 104 13.45 -14.98 -2.69
C ASP A 104 13.69 -13.68 -3.47
N TYR A 105 14.07 -12.56 -2.81
CA TYR A 105 14.23 -11.24 -3.42
C TYR A 105 15.52 -10.54 -2.99
N ASN A 106 15.81 -9.38 -3.58
CA ASN A 106 17.03 -8.60 -3.33
C ASN A 106 16.78 -7.40 -2.42
N GLY A 107 15.53 -7.04 -2.17
CA GLY A 107 15.19 -5.88 -1.34
C GLY A 107 13.71 -5.69 -1.14
N LEU A 108 13.37 -4.88 -0.12
CA LEU A 108 12.03 -4.52 0.26
C LEU A 108 11.86 -2.99 0.24
N VAL A 109 10.82 -2.50 -0.42
CA VAL A 109 10.33 -1.13 -0.28
C VAL A 109 9.08 -1.14 0.61
N ILE A 110 9.02 -0.25 1.59
CA ILE A 110 7.82 0.02 2.38
C ILE A 110 7.25 1.35 1.89
N GLY A 111 6.19 1.29 1.10
CA GLY A 111 5.62 2.48 0.48
C GLY A 111 4.19 2.26 0.00
N ASN A 112 3.43 3.36 -0.05
CA ASN A 112 2.05 3.37 -0.53
C ASN A 112 1.79 4.62 -1.38
N GLN A 113 0.65 4.65 -2.06
CA GLN A 113 0.20 5.79 -2.88
C GLN A 113 -1.04 6.47 -2.27
N GLY A 114 -1.24 6.36 -0.96
CA GLY A 114 -2.23 7.11 -0.22
C GLY A 114 -1.84 8.58 -0.04
N ALA A 115 -2.69 9.37 0.61
CA ALA A 115 -2.40 10.78 0.90
C ALA A 115 -1.23 10.97 1.88
N ASN A 116 -0.99 9.99 2.75
CA ASN A 116 0.02 10.02 3.79
C ASN A 116 0.71 8.67 3.91
N PHE A 117 1.96 8.68 4.33
CA PHE A 117 2.72 7.46 4.57
C PHE A 117 2.15 6.68 5.76
N SER A 118 2.08 7.31 6.94
CA SER A 118 1.48 6.71 8.14
C SER A 118 1.24 7.75 9.23
N VAL A 119 0.12 7.62 9.94
CA VAL A 119 -0.15 8.41 11.16
C VAL A 119 0.46 7.79 12.43
N GLY A 120 1.18 6.67 12.30
CA GLY A 120 1.79 5.95 13.41
C GLY A 120 0.86 4.96 14.09
N ALA A 121 1.12 4.65 15.35
CA ALA A 121 0.35 3.68 16.11
C ALA A 121 -1.11 4.12 16.35
N ASN A 122 -2.00 3.15 16.55
CA ASN A 122 -3.38 3.42 16.93
C ASN A 122 -3.47 3.85 18.40
N LEU A 123 -3.44 5.17 18.64
CA LEU A 123 -3.47 5.74 19.99
C LEU A 123 -4.75 5.37 20.75
N GLY A 124 -5.88 5.16 20.06
CA GLY A 124 -7.14 4.74 20.69
C GLY A 124 -7.01 3.35 21.33
N MET A 125 -6.36 2.40 20.66
CA MET A 125 -6.09 1.08 21.24
C MET A 125 -5.15 1.17 22.45
N ILE A 126 -4.08 1.94 22.34
CA ILE A 126 -3.11 2.11 23.43
C ILE A 126 -3.81 2.73 24.65
N PHE A 127 -4.65 3.75 24.42
CA PHE A 127 -5.42 4.39 25.48
C PHE A 127 -6.39 3.42 26.15
N MET A 128 -7.11 2.59 25.39
CA MET A 128 -8.05 1.61 25.96
C MET A 128 -7.32 0.57 26.82
N MET A 129 -6.24 0.00 26.35
CA MET A 129 -5.41 -0.94 27.13
C MET A 129 -4.92 -0.31 28.43
N ALA A 130 -4.53 0.98 28.40
CA ALA A 130 -4.07 1.68 29.60
C ALA A 130 -5.22 1.96 30.61
N VAL A 131 -6.41 2.31 30.12
CA VAL A 131 -7.61 2.54 30.98
C VAL A 131 -8.08 1.23 31.60
N GLU A 132 -8.05 0.13 30.85
CA GLU A 132 -8.44 -1.20 31.30
C GLU A 132 -7.34 -1.87 32.15
N GLN A 133 -6.21 -1.21 32.33
CA GLN A 133 -5.04 -1.69 33.09
C GLN A 133 -4.44 -2.99 32.52
N GLU A 134 -4.60 -3.24 31.22
CA GLU A 134 -4.03 -4.36 30.49
C GLU A 134 -2.53 -4.10 30.18
N TYR A 135 -1.74 -3.93 31.21
CA TYR A 135 -0.33 -3.51 31.08
C TYR A 135 0.55 -4.58 30.44
N ASP A 136 0.22 -5.86 30.62
CA ASP A 136 0.97 -6.96 30.00
C ASP A 136 0.75 -6.98 28.49
N GLU A 137 -0.48 -6.80 28.03
CA GLU A 137 -0.84 -6.70 26.59
C GLU A 137 -0.21 -5.44 25.98
N LEU A 138 -0.26 -4.31 26.69
CA LEU A 138 0.34 -3.05 26.25
C LEU A 138 1.87 -3.23 26.11
N ASN A 139 2.53 -3.82 27.08
CA ASN A 139 3.96 -4.08 27.03
C ASN A 139 4.33 -5.04 25.89
N MET A 140 3.52 -6.07 25.67
CA MET A 140 3.71 -7.00 24.55
C MET A 140 3.54 -6.29 23.18
N ALA A 141 2.57 -5.42 23.04
CA ALA A 141 2.36 -4.64 21.81
C ALA A 141 3.54 -3.69 21.54
N ILE A 142 4.04 -2.99 22.55
CA ILE A 142 5.22 -2.12 22.46
C ILE A 142 6.45 -2.93 22.06
N LYS A 143 6.67 -4.08 22.72
CA LYS A 143 7.79 -4.94 22.39
C LYS A 143 7.73 -5.46 20.96
N MET A 144 6.57 -5.91 20.51
CA MET A 144 6.39 -6.38 19.14
C MET A 144 6.70 -5.26 18.13
N PHE A 145 6.30 -4.03 18.41
CA PHE A 145 6.63 -2.87 17.57
C PHE A 145 8.16 -2.66 17.52
N GLN A 146 8.81 -2.59 18.68
CA GLN A 146 10.27 -2.39 18.77
C GLN A 146 11.05 -3.51 18.07
N ASP A 147 10.69 -4.77 18.31
CA ASP A 147 11.32 -5.93 17.67
C ASP A 147 11.17 -5.87 16.14
N THR A 148 10.01 -5.41 15.65
CA THR A 148 9.79 -5.24 14.20
C THR A 148 10.64 -4.11 13.61
N MET A 149 10.82 -2.99 14.32
CA MET A 149 11.72 -1.91 13.88
C MET A 149 13.17 -2.42 13.83
N MET A 150 13.60 -3.16 14.85
CA MET A 150 14.93 -3.77 14.86
C MET A 150 15.08 -4.83 13.74
N ARG A 151 14.01 -5.56 13.41
CA ARG A 151 14.01 -6.50 12.28
C ARG A 151 14.20 -5.79 10.93
N CYS A 152 13.60 -4.61 10.74
CA CYS A 152 13.88 -3.78 9.56
C CYS A 152 15.35 -3.38 9.51
N ARG A 153 15.88 -2.83 10.61
CA ARG A 153 17.25 -2.30 10.69
C ARG A 153 18.34 -3.33 10.45
N TYR A 154 18.13 -4.57 10.91
CA TYR A 154 19.12 -5.65 10.85
C TYR A 154 18.74 -6.78 9.88
N SER A 155 17.85 -6.51 8.94
CA SER A 155 17.50 -7.45 7.88
C SER A 155 18.73 -7.79 7.01
N ALA A 156 18.74 -9.00 6.45
CA ALA A 156 19.82 -9.43 5.56
C ALA A 156 19.73 -8.81 4.16
N ILE A 157 18.64 -8.09 3.85
CA ILE A 157 18.41 -7.39 2.58
C ILE A 157 18.14 -5.90 2.85
N PRO A 158 18.38 -5.01 1.88
CA PRO A 158 17.98 -3.62 2.02
C PRO A 158 16.46 -3.47 2.24
N VAL A 159 16.11 -2.73 3.29
CA VAL A 159 14.74 -2.26 3.55
C VAL A 159 14.74 -0.74 3.39
N ILE A 160 13.86 -0.24 2.53
CA ILE A 160 13.79 1.18 2.19
C ILE A 160 12.36 1.66 2.48
N ALA A 161 12.21 2.66 3.33
CA ALA A 161 10.94 3.37 3.48
C ALA A 161 10.83 4.50 2.45
N ALA A 162 9.64 4.68 1.89
CA ALA A 162 9.31 5.75 0.95
C ALA A 162 8.29 6.73 1.56
N PRO A 163 8.67 7.54 2.57
CA PRO A 163 7.76 8.41 3.29
C PRO A 163 7.28 9.57 2.41
N HIS A 164 6.02 9.97 2.61
CA HIS A 164 5.42 11.13 1.98
C HIS A 164 4.24 11.64 2.81
N GLY A 165 3.86 12.91 2.65
CA GLY A 165 2.79 13.50 3.44
C GLY A 165 3.06 13.39 4.95
N MET A 166 2.05 13.03 5.73
CA MET A 166 2.23 12.79 7.16
C MET A 166 2.97 11.48 7.40
N THR A 167 4.05 11.56 8.17
CA THR A 167 4.88 10.45 8.63
C THR A 167 5.09 10.64 10.12
N LEU A 168 4.14 10.16 10.95
CA LEU A 168 4.04 10.52 12.35
C LEU A 168 4.32 9.33 13.27
N GLY A 169 4.81 9.59 14.49
CA GLY A 169 5.02 8.60 15.54
C GLY A 169 5.72 7.33 15.03
N GLY A 170 5.08 6.18 15.16
CA GLY A 170 5.60 4.90 14.67
C GLY A 170 5.92 4.86 13.17
N GLY A 171 5.28 5.68 12.34
CA GLY A 171 5.64 5.83 10.93
C GLY A 171 7.00 6.51 10.75
N CYS A 172 7.30 7.51 11.59
CA CYS A 172 8.61 8.16 11.63
C CYS A 172 9.69 7.18 12.16
N GLU A 173 9.39 6.45 13.24
CA GLU A 173 10.30 5.43 13.79
C GLU A 173 10.64 4.36 12.76
N LEU A 174 9.64 3.83 12.04
CA LEU A 174 9.86 2.89 10.95
C LEU A 174 10.81 3.46 9.89
N THR A 175 10.59 4.71 9.48
CA THR A 175 11.44 5.39 8.47
C THR A 175 12.89 5.53 8.92
N MET A 176 13.12 5.74 10.22
CA MET A 176 14.48 5.85 10.78
C MET A 176 15.19 4.50 10.94
N HIS A 177 14.46 3.40 10.88
CA HIS A 177 15.00 2.05 11.04
C HIS A 177 15.09 1.26 9.71
N ALA A 178 14.56 1.83 8.64
CA ALA A 178 14.61 1.25 7.30
C ALA A 178 15.90 1.63 6.56
#